data_8597079588954f461ae13bc28b105287
#
_entry.id   8597079588954f461ae13bc28b105287
#
_cell.length_a   1.000
_cell.length_b   1.000
_cell.length_c   1.000
_cell.angle_alpha   90.00
_cell.angle_beta   90.00
_cell.angle_gamma   90.00
#
_symmetry.space_group_name_H-M   'P 1'
#
loop_
_entity.id
_entity.type
_entity.pdbx_description
1 polymer ?
#
loop_
_entity_poly.entity_id
_entity_poly.type
_entity_poly.pdbx_seq_one_letter_code
_entity_poly.pdbx_strand_id
1 'polypeptide(L)'
;MEASDFPVVIVKWADAHASAGGWLDLDDYEDDGECIVTTIGYLVPADSPGGKKDHVSVWQTITDGEGIHGFHIPVSMVRNMTVIPAEKIVSDLDTPSA
;
A
#
# COMPACT_ATOMS: atom_id res chain seq x y z
N MET A 1 -12.94 3.08 -14.67
CA MET A 1 -11.51 2.74 -14.53
C MET A 1 -11.39 1.28 -14.17
N GLU A 2 -10.55 0.57 -14.87
CA GLU A 2 -10.34 -0.85 -14.68
C GLU A 2 -9.03 -1.10 -13.90
N ALA A 3 -8.90 -2.29 -13.31
CA ALA A 3 -7.66 -2.68 -12.64
C ALA A 3 -6.45 -2.55 -13.58
N SER A 4 -6.61 -2.88 -14.86
CA SER A 4 -5.54 -2.78 -15.85
C SER A 4 -5.05 -1.36 -16.11
N ASP A 5 -5.77 -0.34 -15.64
CA ASP A 5 -5.35 1.05 -15.76
C ASP A 5 -4.33 1.46 -14.71
N PHE A 6 -4.09 0.61 -13.71
CA PHE A 6 -3.23 0.94 -12.57
C PHE A 6 -2.05 -0.01 -12.47
N PRO A 7 -0.87 0.52 -12.11
CA PRO A 7 0.26 -0.35 -11.80
C PRO A 7 0.02 -1.10 -10.47
N VAL A 8 0.79 -2.16 -10.26
CA VAL A 8 0.84 -2.84 -8.97
C VAL A 8 2.03 -2.29 -8.18
N VAL A 9 1.84 -2.11 -6.90
CA VAL A 9 2.87 -1.58 -6.02
C VAL A 9 3.09 -2.52 -4.83
N ILE A 10 4.35 -2.61 -4.42
CA ILE A 10 4.76 -3.28 -3.19
C ILE A 10 5.33 -2.18 -2.30
N VAL A 11 4.68 -1.89 -1.19
CA VAL A 11 5.06 -0.79 -0.30
C VAL A 11 5.50 -1.37 1.04
N LYS A 12 6.71 -1.01 1.47
CA LYS A 12 7.17 -1.26 2.84
C LYS A 12 7.07 0.05 3.59
N TRP A 13 6.37 0.05 4.72
CA TRP A 13 6.10 1.27 5.45
C TRP A 13 6.10 1.02 6.95
N ALA A 14 6.33 2.12 7.71
CA ALA A 14 6.38 2.06 9.16
C ALA A 14 4.97 2.28 9.72
N ASP A 15 4.42 1.23 10.32
CA ASP A 15 3.09 1.28 10.92
C ASP A 15 3.17 1.76 12.36
N ALA A 16 2.08 2.33 12.84
CA ALA A 16 1.94 2.62 14.25
C ALA A 16 1.85 1.31 15.03
N HIS A 17 2.43 1.29 16.21
CA HIS A 17 2.36 0.12 17.08
C HIS A 17 2.25 0.56 18.53
N ALA A 18 1.75 -0.34 19.37
CA ALA A 18 1.59 -0.12 20.79
C ALA A 18 2.65 -0.86 21.57
N SER A 19 3.00 -0.33 22.73
CA SER A 19 3.84 -1.06 23.68
C SER A 19 3.11 -2.33 24.16
N ALA A 20 3.87 -3.26 24.72
CA ALA A 20 3.30 -4.43 25.37
C ALA A 20 2.33 -3.98 26.48
N GLY A 21 1.26 -4.74 26.73
CA GLY A 21 0.23 -4.38 27.68
C GLY A 21 0.77 -4.19 29.10
N GLY A 22 0.03 -3.40 29.89
CA GLY A 22 0.36 -3.13 31.27
C GLY A 22 1.06 -1.78 31.46
N TRP A 23 1.31 -1.47 32.73
CA TRP A 23 1.99 -0.24 33.11
C TRP A 23 3.49 -0.41 32.94
N LEU A 24 4.13 0.58 32.29
CA LEU A 24 5.58 0.60 32.05
C LEU A 24 6.17 1.83 32.71
N ASP A 25 7.38 1.68 33.27
CA ASP A 25 8.17 2.82 33.73
C ASP A 25 8.75 3.51 32.50
N LEU A 26 8.40 4.77 32.29
CA LEU A 26 8.83 5.52 31.12
C LEU A 26 10.36 5.71 31.07
N ASP A 27 11.01 5.79 32.25
CA ASP A 27 12.47 5.94 32.31
C ASP A 27 13.20 4.68 31.84
N ASP A 28 12.56 3.52 31.98
CA ASP A 28 13.14 2.23 31.61
C ASP A 28 12.65 1.74 30.22
N TYR A 29 11.76 2.49 29.59
CA TYR A 29 11.22 2.10 28.29
C TYR A 29 12.29 2.21 27.20
N GLU A 30 12.45 1.15 26.44
CA GLU A 30 13.31 1.12 25.27
C GLU A 30 12.47 1.06 24.00
N ASP A 31 12.80 1.91 23.02
CA ASP A 31 12.14 1.91 21.73
C ASP A 31 12.63 0.71 20.92
N ASP A 32 11.70 -0.17 20.52
CA ASP A 32 12.02 -1.34 19.68
C ASP A 32 12.09 -1.00 18.18
N GLY A 33 12.06 0.26 17.84
CA GLY A 33 12.20 0.71 16.47
C GLY A 33 10.88 0.73 15.71
N GLU A 34 10.98 0.72 14.39
CA GLU A 34 9.82 0.82 13.52
C GLU A 34 9.17 -0.54 13.30
N CYS A 35 7.84 -0.55 13.26
CA CYS A 35 7.07 -1.73 12.85
C CYS A 35 6.90 -1.68 11.34
N ILE A 36 7.73 -2.40 10.59
CA ILE A 36 7.68 -2.39 9.14
C ILE A 36 6.70 -3.44 8.65
N VAL A 37 5.75 -3.00 7.85
CA VAL A 37 4.77 -3.88 7.21
C VAL A 37 4.84 -3.73 5.71
N THR A 38 4.38 -4.72 4.98
CA THR A 38 4.38 -4.74 3.52
C THR A 38 2.95 -4.80 3.01
N THR A 39 2.60 -3.88 2.14
CA THR A 39 1.29 -3.81 1.50
C THR A 39 1.47 -3.95 -0.01
N ILE A 40 0.64 -4.77 -0.65
CA ILE A 40 0.70 -5.02 -2.09
C ILE A 40 -0.69 -4.78 -2.69
N GLY A 41 -0.75 -4.11 -3.81
CA GLY A 41 -2.00 -3.89 -4.51
C GLY A 41 -1.86 -2.91 -5.66
N TYR A 42 -2.99 -2.43 -6.15
CA TYR A 42 -3.03 -1.44 -7.23
C TYR A 42 -2.73 -0.06 -6.69
N LEU A 43 -1.79 0.62 -7.32
CA LEU A 43 -1.44 2.00 -6.95
C LEU A 43 -2.37 2.96 -7.66
N VAL A 44 -3.16 3.70 -6.87
CA VAL A 44 -4.05 4.74 -7.38
C VAL A 44 -3.42 6.09 -7.11
N PRO A 45 -3.29 6.97 -8.12
CA PRO A 45 -2.68 8.28 -7.91
C PRO A 45 -3.39 9.10 -6.82
N ALA A 46 -2.62 9.87 -6.07
CA ALA A 46 -3.15 10.64 -4.95
C ALA A 46 -4.21 11.66 -5.37
N ASP A 47 -4.11 12.18 -6.59
CA ASP A 47 -5.01 13.21 -7.12
C ASP A 47 -6.17 12.66 -7.95
N SER A 48 -6.33 11.35 -8.01
CA SER A 48 -7.44 10.73 -8.73
C SER A 48 -8.50 10.17 -7.77
N PRO A 49 -9.71 9.84 -8.28
CA PRO A 49 -10.70 9.16 -7.45
C PRO A 49 -10.11 7.87 -6.88
N GLY A 50 -10.31 7.65 -5.60
CA GLY A 50 -9.71 6.52 -4.88
C GLY A 50 -8.36 6.82 -4.28
N GLY A 51 -7.74 7.95 -4.65
CA GLY A 51 -6.51 8.44 -4.06
C GLY A 51 -6.75 9.36 -2.87
N LYS A 52 -5.67 9.67 -2.16
CA LYS A 52 -5.71 10.61 -1.05
C LYS A 52 -4.44 11.43 -1.08
N LYS A 53 -4.58 12.75 -0.97
CA LYS A 53 -3.45 13.68 -0.98
C LYS A 53 -2.42 13.30 0.08
N ASP A 54 -1.15 13.38 -0.28
CA ASP A 54 0.00 13.10 0.59
C ASP A 54 0.04 11.65 1.11
N HIS A 55 -0.63 10.75 0.41
CA HIS A 55 -0.67 9.33 0.74
C HIS A 55 -0.36 8.48 -0.48
N VAL A 56 0.18 7.29 -0.23
CA VAL A 56 0.24 6.22 -1.21
C VAL A 56 -1.03 5.40 -1.04
N SER A 57 -1.87 5.39 -2.07
CA SER A 57 -3.17 4.71 -2.01
C SER A 57 -3.09 3.39 -2.74
N VAL A 58 -3.34 2.31 -2.02
CA VAL A 58 -3.24 0.95 -2.51
C VAL A 58 -4.59 0.28 -2.38
N TRP A 59 -5.11 -0.23 -3.50
CA TRP A 59 -6.39 -0.93 -3.53
C TRP A 59 -6.18 -2.38 -3.87
N GLN A 60 -6.81 -3.27 -3.14
CA GLN A 60 -6.64 -4.70 -3.36
C GLN A 60 -7.34 -5.18 -4.62
N THR A 61 -8.56 -4.71 -4.86
CA THR A 61 -9.38 -5.15 -5.99
C THR A 61 -10.08 -3.94 -6.61
N ILE A 62 -10.00 -3.84 -7.93
CA ILE A 62 -10.65 -2.76 -8.70
C ILE A 62 -11.38 -3.39 -9.87
N THR A 63 -12.64 -2.97 -10.10
CA THR A 63 -13.42 -3.37 -11.25
C THR A 63 -14.49 -2.32 -11.56
N ASP A 64 -14.71 -2.01 -12.84
CA ASP A 64 -15.78 -1.11 -13.30
C ASP A 64 -15.88 0.21 -12.51
N GLY A 65 -14.76 0.82 -12.21
CA GLY A 65 -14.73 2.08 -11.45
C GLY A 65 -14.96 1.93 -9.97
N GLU A 66 -15.06 0.70 -9.45
CA GLU A 66 -15.23 0.42 -8.04
C GLU A 66 -13.99 -0.27 -7.47
N GLY A 67 -13.73 -0.04 -6.21
CA GLY A 67 -12.63 -0.68 -5.51
C GLY A 67 -13.06 -1.19 -4.15
N ILE A 68 -12.32 -2.16 -3.64
CA ILE A 68 -12.52 -2.70 -2.30
C ILE A 68 -11.17 -2.84 -1.61
N HIS A 69 -11.17 -2.68 -0.30
CA HIS A 69 -9.97 -2.76 0.54
C HIS A 69 -8.91 -1.74 0.12
N GLY A 70 -9.30 -0.47 0.10
CA GLY A 70 -8.40 0.64 -0.11
C GLY A 70 -7.61 0.96 1.14
N PHE A 71 -6.32 1.24 0.98
CA PHE A 71 -5.42 1.54 2.07
C PHE A 71 -4.60 2.79 1.73
N HIS A 72 -4.66 3.80 2.58
CA HIS A 72 -3.95 5.06 2.36
C HIS A 72 -2.80 5.18 3.34
N ILE A 73 -1.58 5.13 2.83
CA ILE A 73 -0.36 5.15 3.62
C ILE A 73 0.24 6.56 3.55
N PRO A 74 0.41 7.26 4.67
CA PRO A 74 1.09 8.56 4.64
C PRO A 74 2.46 8.45 3.99
N VAL A 75 2.77 9.35 3.06
CA VAL A 75 4.05 9.32 2.33
C VAL A 75 5.22 9.32 3.29
N SER A 76 5.14 10.06 4.40
CA SER A 76 6.20 10.13 5.40
C SER A 76 6.51 8.79 6.07
N MET A 77 5.57 7.83 6.00
CA MET A 77 5.75 6.51 6.60
C MET A 77 6.31 5.48 5.62
N VAL A 78 6.39 5.81 4.33
CA VAL A 78 6.91 4.88 3.31
C VAL A 78 8.43 4.77 3.45
N ARG A 79 8.92 3.52 3.47
CA ARG A 79 10.36 3.24 3.58
C ARG A 79 10.93 2.66 2.30
N ASN A 80 10.12 1.95 1.54
CA ASN A 80 10.52 1.40 0.24
C ASN A 80 9.28 1.16 -0.61
N MET A 81 9.39 1.38 -1.91
CA MET A 81 8.27 1.17 -2.82
C MET A 81 8.78 0.64 -4.15
N THR A 82 8.20 -0.45 -4.61
CA THR A 82 8.47 -1.03 -5.91
C THR A 82 7.20 -0.97 -6.75
N VAL A 83 7.31 -0.41 -7.95
CA VAL A 83 6.16 -0.25 -8.85
C VAL A 83 6.34 -1.15 -10.05
N ILE A 84 5.33 -1.95 -10.37
CA ILE A 84 5.28 -2.78 -11.56
C ILE A 84 4.28 -2.13 -12.52
N PRO A 85 4.73 -1.67 -13.70
CA PRO A 85 3.86 -0.96 -14.64
C PRO A 85 2.66 -1.80 -15.07
N ALA A 86 1.53 -1.14 -15.25
CA ALA A 86 0.28 -1.80 -15.62
C ALA A 86 0.38 -2.60 -16.92
N GLU A 87 1.04 -2.06 -17.94
CA GLU A 87 1.18 -2.72 -19.23
C GLU A 87 1.94 -4.05 -19.14
N LYS A 88 2.88 -4.15 -18.23
CA LYS A 88 3.63 -5.39 -18.02
C LYS A 88 2.75 -6.47 -17.40
N ILE A 89 1.90 -6.09 -16.46
CA ILE A 89 1.01 -7.02 -15.77
C ILE A 89 -0.06 -7.54 -16.74
N VAL A 90 -0.65 -6.65 -17.51
CA VAL A 90 -1.71 -6.98 -18.47
C VAL A 90 -1.18 -7.94 -19.52
N SER A 91 0.02 -7.71 -20.04
CA SER A 91 0.57 -8.59 -21.08
C SER A 91 0.86 -10.00 -20.55
N ASP A 92 1.20 -10.13 -19.27
CA ASP A 92 1.42 -11.44 -18.65
C ASP A 92 0.10 -12.19 -18.41
N LEU A 93 -0.96 -11.45 -18.07
CA LEU A 93 -2.27 -12.04 -17.78
C LEU A 93 -3.09 -12.32 -19.04
N ASP A 94 -2.86 -11.57 -20.11
CA ASP A 94 -3.57 -11.70 -21.39
C ASP A 94 -2.93 -12.72 -22.32
N THR A 95 -2.00 -13.51 -21.82
CA THR A 95 -1.42 -14.59 -22.65
C THR A 95 -2.54 -15.52 -23.08
N PRO A 96 -2.75 -15.69 -24.38
CA PRO A 96 -3.83 -16.55 -24.84
C PRO A 96 -3.59 -17.97 -24.34
N SER A 97 -4.58 -18.51 -23.67
CA SER A 97 -4.54 -19.93 -23.36
C SER A 97 -4.68 -20.69 -24.67
N ALA A 98 -3.73 -21.53 -24.89
CA ALA A 98 -3.71 -22.34 -26.09
C ALA A 98 -4.95 -23.23 -26.17
#